data_30fd5bdc0aaf00258cd6a2eca487f3af
#
_entry.id   30fd5bdc0aaf00258cd6a2eca487f3af
#
_cell.length_a   1.000
_cell.length_b   1.000
_cell.length_c   1.000
_cell.angle_alpha   90.00
_cell.angle_beta   90.00
_cell.angle_gamma   90.00
#
_symmetry.space_group_name_H-M   'P 1'
#
loop_
_entity.id
_entity.type
_entity.pdbx_description
1 polymer ?
#
loop_
_entity_poly.entity_id
_entity_poly.type
_entity_poly.pdbx_seq_one_letter_code
_entity_poly.pdbx_strand_id
1 'polypeptide(L)'
;MSAPAISYSEDSALSVLLDQEFAPERLAELCPESALDARHWQAALYEPLRGFLARPGKEFRASLVRLGYRIAGGTEELPLALPELVEILHAGSLIIDDIEDDSSSRRGAAALHRQIGLPKALNAGNWLYFWPSRLLQQLSLPATAELSFHRAMNQMLLNCHYGQALDLGATLGEVGRAELEPAVRTLSTLKTGSLMGFAAESGALFAGASPSVVRTLNRFGQELGVGLQMLDDLGGIQSERRAQKGHEDLLNGRLTWVWAWLAEAVDATEFDLLSQMQTQVQARDLHPEVLCAKIRPVLKKHRVRVHLHLDKAFGELTSAVGLAPGVGELRRTLSVLEKSYD
;
A
#
# COMPACT_ATOMS: atom_id res chain seq x y z
N MET A 1 12.35 -5.39 32.33
CA MET A 1 12.93 -6.18 31.25
C MET A 1 12.89 -5.28 30.04
N SER A 2 14.02 -4.76 29.58
CA SER A 2 14.14 -3.94 28.39
C SER A 2 13.78 -4.77 27.15
N ALA A 3 12.91 -4.22 26.29
CA ALA A 3 12.58 -4.81 25.01
C ALA A 3 13.88 -5.00 24.19
N PRO A 4 13.98 -6.08 23.40
CA PRO A 4 15.16 -6.29 22.56
C PRO A 4 15.27 -5.13 21.56
N ALA A 5 16.45 -4.54 21.45
CA ALA A 5 16.77 -3.54 20.45
C ALA A 5 16.57 -4.19 19.05
N ILE A 6 15.61 -3.67 18.28
CA ILE A 6 15.41 -4.05 16.88
C ILE A 6 16.65 -3.56 16.13
N SER A 7 17.46 -4.47 15.61
CA SER A 7 18.58 -4.11 14.73
C SER A 7 18.01 -3.65 13.39
N TYR A 8 18.03 -2.35 13.15
CA TYR A 8 17.72 -1.76 11.86
C TYR A 8 18.88 -2.04 10.88
N SER A 9 18.59 -2.39 9.63
CA SER A 9 19.64 -2.40 8.61
C SER A 9 20.00 -0.94 8.32
N GLU A 10 21.21 -0.53 8.71
CA GLU A 10 21.67 0.87 8.53
C GLU A 10 21.81 1.27 7.04
N ASP A 11 21.77 0.33 6.11
CA ASP A 11 22.05 0.50 4.69
C ASP A 11 20.83 0.22 3.76
N SER A 12 19.61 0.50 4.18
CA SER A 12 18.48 0.39 3.26
C SER A 12 18.55 1.47 2.17
N ALA A 13 18.10 1.15 0.94
CA ALA A 13 18.04 2.09 -0.17
C ALA A 13 17.31 3.40 0.20
N LEU A 14 16.21 3.28 0.96
CA LEU A 14 15.47 4.43 1.48
C LEU A 14 16.28 5.28 2.45
N SER A 15 17.09 4.66 3.31
CA SER A 15 17.96 5.39 4.24
C SER A 15 19.03 6.16 3.48
N VAL A 16 19.66 5.56 2.47
CA VAL A 16 20.67 6.22 1.61
C VAL A 16 20.08 7.45 0.91
N LEU A 17 18.89 7.33 0.32
CA LEU A 17 18.23 8.47 -0.34
C LEU A 17 17.88 9.57 0.66
N LEU A 18 17.39 9.22 1.84
CA LEU A 18 17.08 10.17 2.89
C LEU A 18 18.33 10.89 3.40
N ASP A 19 19.44 10.17 3.59
CA ASP A 19 20.71 10.75 4.01
C ASP A 19 21.22 11.77 2.98
N GLN A 20 21.07 11.49 1.69
CA GLN A 20 21.40 12.42 0.60
C GLN A 20 20.53 13.67 0.61
N GLU A 21 19.21 13.53 0.84
CA GLU A 21 18.28 14.69 0.88
C GLU A 21 18.56 15.61 2.07
N PHE A 22 19.05 15.07 3.19
CA PHE A 22 19.38 15.83 4.39
C PHE A 22 20.89 16.08 4.57
N ALA A 23 21.69 15.89 3.51
CA ALA A 23 23.10 16.25 3.52
C ALA A 23 23.28 17.78 3.77
N PRO A 24 24.35 18.20 4.47
CA PRO A 24 24.58 19.61 4.81
C PRO A 24 24.54 20.54 3.59
N GLU A 25 25.14 20.12 2.47
CA GLU A 25 25.19 20.85 1.22
C GLU A 25 23.79 21.09 0.66
N ARG A 26 22.93 20.08 0.74
CA ARG A 26 21.56 20.15 0.28
C ARG A 26 20.70 21.04 1.16
N LEU A 27 20.88 20.99 2.46
CA LEU A 27 20.17 21.86 3.41
C LEU A 27 20.59 23.32 3.23
N ALA A 28 21.85 23.60 2.91
CA ALA A 28 22.32 24.94 2.60
C ALA A 28 21.67 25.54 1.34
N GLU A 29 21.31 24.72 0.34
CA GLU A 29 20.57 25.17 -0.84
C GLU A 29 19.15 25.65 -0.53
N LEU A 30 18.50 25.05 0.49
CA LEU A 30 17.12 25.41 0.87
C LEU A 30 17.03 26.81 1.47
N CYS A 31 18.04 27.21 2.20
CA CYS A 31 18.07 28.53 2.86
C CYS A 31 19.51 29.03 3.00
N PRO A 32 20.12 29.57 1.92
CA PRO A 32 21.54 29.97 1.90
C PRO A 32 21.92 31.02 2.95
N GLU A 33 20.96 31.86 3.33
CA GLU A 33 21.17 32.91 4.32
C GLU A 33 20.80 32.53 5.75
N SER A 34 20.34 31.27 5.94
CA SER A 34 19.91 30.79 7.24
C SER A 34 21.09 30.37 8.10
N ALA A 35 21.18 30.94 9.29
CA ALA A 35 22.01 30.43 10.37
C ALA A 35 21.39 29.24 11.11
N LEU A 36 20.32 28.63 10.59
CA LEU A 36 19.65 27.53 11.23
C LEU A 36 20.54 26.30 11.23
N ASP A 37 20.87 25.81 12.43
CA ASP A 37 21.68 24.61 12.62
C ASP A 37 21.00 23.38 12.02
N ALA A 38 21.77 22.55 11.30
CA ALA A 38 21.32 21.26 10.74
C ALA A 38 20.60 20.36 11.77
N ARG A 39 20.95 20.48 13.06
CA ARG A 39 20.29 19.74 14.15
C ARG A 39 18.76 19.99 14.22
N HIS A 40 18.29 21.17 13.83
CA HIS A 40 16.86 21.46 13.82
C HIS A 40 16.13 20.66 12.73
N TRP A 41 16.73 20.54 11.55
CA TRP A 41 16.21 19.72 10.45
C TRP A 41 16.24 18.24 10.80
N GLN A 42 17.34 17.79 11.43
CA GLN A 42 17.49 16.43 11.89
C GLN A 42 16.37 16.04 12.87
N ALA A 43 16.18 16.80 13.93
CA ALA A 43 15.17 16.52 14.95
C ALA A 43 13.72 16.71 14.44
N ALA A 44 13.50 17.63 13.47
CA ALA A 44 12.15 17.97 13.01
C ALA A 44 11.59 16.91 12.03
N LEU A 45 12.42 16.39 11.13
CA LEU A 45 11.96 15.57 10.02
C LEU A 45 12.86 14.35 9.75
N TYR A 46 14.20 14.50 9.70
CA TYR A 46 15.12 13.44 9.31
C TYR A 46 15.08 12.23 10.26
N GLU A 47 15.35 12.43 11.56
CA GLU A 47 15.40 11.32 12.53
C GLU A 47 14.07 10.56 12.64
N PRO A 48 12.91 11.24 12.72
CA PRO A 48 11.62 10.58 12.70
C PRO A 48 11.39 9.72 11.46
N LEU A 49 11.74 10.25 10.27
CA LEU A 49 11.59 9.52 9.01
C LEU A 49 12.59 8.38 8.90
N ARG A 50 13.86 8.60 9.27
CA ARG A 50 14.88 7.56 9.25
C ARG A 50 14.47 6.37 10.12
N GLY A 51 13.99 6.63 11.33
CA GLY A 51 13.49 5.58 12.23
C GLY A 51 12.24 4.87 11.71
N PHE A 52 11.38 5.55 10.93
CA PHE A 52 10.21 4.93 10.33
C PHE A 52 10.55 4.12 9.07
N LEU A 53 11.34 4.66 8.16
CA LEU A 53 11.73 4.04 6.89
C LEU A 53 12.67 2.83 7.07
N ALA A 54 13.48 2.81 8.13
CA ALA A 54 14.34 1.67 8.47
C ALA A 54 13.57 0.44 8.99
N ARG A 55 12.26 0.55 9.26
CA ARG A 55 11.46 -0.59 9.71
C ARG A 55 11.29 -1.60 8.57
N PRO A 56 11.46 -2.91 8.85
CA PRO A 56 11.39 -3.94 7.83
C PRO A 56 10.04 -3.92 7.10
N GLY A 57 10.10 -3.95 5.78
CA GLY A 57 8.96 -4.05 4.86
C GLY A 57 9.16 -5.22 3.90
N LYS A 58 8.13 -5.52 3.11
CA LYS A 58 8.21 -6.57 2.07
C LYS A 58 8.91 -6.06 0.80
N GLU A 59 9.10 -4.75 0.64
CA GLU A 59 9.68 -4.06 -0.54
C GLU A 59 9.13 -4.58 -1.88
N PHE A 60 7.89 -5.05 -1.84
CA PHE A 60 7.28 -5.71 -2.99
C PHE A 60 6.97 -4.72 -4.11
N ARG A 61 6.63 -3.48 -3.77
CA ARG A 61 6.33 -2.43 -4.75
C ARG A 61 7.57 -2.03 -5.53
N ALA A 62 8.71 -1.89 -4.84
CA ALA A 62 10.00 -1.67 -5.47
C ALA A 62 10.37 -2.84 -6.41
N SER A 63 10.12 -4.08 -5.98
CA SER A 63 10.30 -5.26 -6.83
C SER A 63 9.40 -5.23 -8.06
N LEU A 64 8.15 -4.75 -7.93
CA LEU A 64 7.22 -4.64 -9.05
C LEU A 64 7.66 -3.60 -10.08
N VAL A 65 8.28 -2.48 -9.66
CA VAL A 65 8.93 -1.51 -10.57
C VAL A 65 10.03 -2.18 -11.38
N ARG A 66 10.92 -2.92 -10.71
CA ARG A 66 12.03 -3.66 -11.38
C ARG A 66 11.50 -4.69 -12.38
N LEU A 67 10.46 -5.43 -12.00
CA LEU A 67 9.81 -6.42 -12.87
C LEU A 67 9.11 -5.77 -14.05
N GLY A 68 8.38 -4.68 -13.84
CA GLY A 68 7.75 -3.89 -14.91
C GLY A 68 8.77 -3.39 -15.93
N TYR A 69 9.93 -2.91 -15.47
CA TYR A 69 11.05 -2.52 -16.33
C TYR A 69 11.57 -3.69 -17.19
N ARG A 70 11.82 -4.85 -16.58
CA ARG A 70 12.29 -6.04 -17.30
C ARG A 70 11.27 -6.59 -18.29
N ILE A 71 9.99 -6.63 -17.91
CA ILE A 71 8.90 -7.06 -18.79
C ILE A 71 8.77 -6.11 -20.00
N ALA A 72 9.04 -4.83 -19.80
CA ALA A 72 9.03 -3.81 -20.84
C ALA A 72 10.31 -3.82 -21.73
N GLY A 73 11.25 -4.74 -21.48
CA GLY A 73 12.47 -4.91 -22.27
C GLY A 73 13.69 -4.17 -21.74
N GLY A 74 13.62 -3.58 -20.54
CA GLY A 74 14.75 -2.92 -19.91
C GLY A 74 15.84 -3.92 -19.50
N THR A 75 17.10 -3.59 -19.77
CA THR A 75 18.27 -4.46 -19.52
C THR A 75 19.30 -3.83 -18.60
N GLU A 76 19.33 -2.50 -18.54
CA GLU A 76 20.29 -1.76 -17.73
C GLU A 76 19.93 -1.80 -16.23
N GLU A 77 20.86 -1.44 -15.38
CA GLU A 77 20.62 -1.25 -13.96
C GLU A 77 19.76 -0.02 -13.74
N LEU A 78 18.73 -0.18 -12.90
CA LEU A 78 17.83 0.93 -12.56
C LEU A 78 18.49 1.89 -11.56
N PRO A 79 18.30 3.21 -11.74
CA PRO A 79 18.66 4.17 -10.70
C PRO A 79 17.98 3.82 -9.38
N LEU A 80 18.74 3.90 -8.27
CA LEU A 80 18.25 3.55 -6.93
C LEU A 80 16.91 4.23 -6.59
N ALA A 81 16.78 5.50 -6.95
CA ALA A 81 15.60 6.30 -6.65
C ALA A 81 14.31 5.76 -7.29
N LEU A 82 14.39 5.14 -8.47
CA LEU A 82 13.18 4.78 -9.23
C LEU A 82 12.30 3.72 -8.53
N PRO A 83 12.81 2.56 -8.10
CA PRO A 83 12.01 1.60 -7.33
C PRO A 83 11.56 2.18 -5.98
N GLU A 84 12.39 2.99 -5.35
CA GLU A 84 12.16 3.51 -4.01
C GLU A 84 11.09 4.62 -3.97
N LEU A 85 10.82 5.32 -5.10
CA LEU A 85 9.71 6.29 -5.19
C LEU A 85 8.40 5.72 -4.67
N VAL A 86 8.09 4.48 -5.04
CA VAL A 86 6.81 3.85 -4.69
C VAL A 86 6.78 3.41 -3.23
N GLU A 87 7.91 2.96 -2.68
CA GLU A 87 8.01 2.63 -1.25
C GLU A 87 7.94 3.90 -0.38
N ILE A 88 8.49 5.04 -0.85
CA ILE A 88 8.36 6.35 -0.18
C ILE A 88 6.90 6.79 -0.13
N LEU A 89 6.18 6.74 -1.27
CA LEU A 89 4.75 7.06 -1.33
C LEU A 89 3.94 6.16 -0.40
N HIS A 90 4.25 4.87 -0.39
CA HIS A 90 3.61 3.92 0.53
C HIS A 90 3.93 4.22 1.99
N ALA A 91 5.16 4.59 2.32
CA ALA A 91 5.52 4.97 3.68
C ALA A 91 4.75 6.20 4.15
N GLY A 92 4.61 7.21 3.28
CA GLY A 92 3.76 8.38 3.54
C GLY A 92 2.31 8.00 3.81
N SER A 93 1.73 7.13 2.95
CA SER A 93 0.36 6.66 3.13
C SER A 93 0.15 5.90 4.44
N LEU A 94 1.13 5.10 4.88
CA LEU A 94 1.04 4.40 6.16
C LEU A 94 1.06 5.34 7.37
N ILE A 95 1.83 6.44 7.32
CA ILE A 95 1.85 7.43 8.40
C ILE A 95 0.51 8.15 8.50
N ILE A 96 -0.08 8.53 7.35
CA ILE A 96 -1.38 9.22 7.32
C ILE A 96 -2.50 8.29 7.73
N ASP A 97 -2.53 7.05 7.21
CA ASP A 97 -3.49 6.00 7.56
C ASP A 97 -3.48 5.72 9.09
N ASP A 98 -2.29 5.61 9.70
CA ASP A 98 -2.14 5.45 11.15
C ASP A 98 -2.74 6.61 11.97
N ILE A 99 -2.67 7.84 11.43
CA ILE A 99 -3.27 9.01 12.06
C ILE A 99 -4.78 8.98 11.95
N GLU A 100 -5.30 8.66 10.75
CA GLU A 100 -6.73 8.63 10.44
C GLU A 100 -7.44 7.50 11.21
N ASP A 101 -6.78 6.35 11.39
CA ASP A 101 -7.29 5.20 12.15
C ASP A 101 -6.97 5.26 13.65
N ASP A 102 -6.26 6.28 14.14
CA ASP A 102 -5.75 6.38 15.52
C ASP A 102 -4.96 5.13 15.95
N SER A 103 -4.22 4.52 15.02
CA SER A 103 -3.48 3.29 15.25
C SER A 103 -2.43 3.43 16.34
N SER A 104 -2.30 2.42 17.19
CA SER A 104 -1.30 2.42 18.27
C SER A 104 0.08 2.00 17.81
N SER A 105 0.17 1.15 16.78
CA SER A 105 1.43 0.54 16.36
C SER A 105 1.49 0.30 14.84
N ARG A 106 2.71 0.30 14.28
CA ARG A 106 3.00 0.00 12.89
C ARG A 106 4.33 -0.76 12.77
N ARG A 107 4.32 -1.91 12.09
CA ARG A 107 5.52 -2.74 11.87
C ARG A 107 6.30 -3.04 13.14
N GLY A 108 5.60 -3.44 14.21
CA GLY A 108 6.21 -3.86 15.48
C GLY A 108 6.72 -2.72 16.38
N ALA A 109 6.50 -1.45 16.01
CA ALA A 109 6.82 -0.29 16.84
C ALA A 109 5.59 0.61 16.99
N ALA A 110 5.61 1.57 17.91
CA ALA A 110 4.55 2.56 18.04
C ALA A 110 4.36 3.33 16.73
N ALA A 111 3.11 3.70 16.37
CA ALA A 111 2.81 4.54 15.22
C ALA A 111 3.53 5.89 15.36
N LEU A 112 3.91 6.52 14.22
CA LEU A 112 4.76 7.70 14.26
C LEU A 112 4.14 8.86 15.05
N HIS A 113 2.82 9.09 14.88
CA HIS A 113 2.10 10.15 15.62
C HIS A 113 2.08 9.92 17.14
N ARG A 114 2.21 8.66 17.60
CA ARG A 114 2.35 8.32 19.02
C ARG A 114 3.76 8.61 19.55
N GLN A 115 4.77 8.59 18.69
CA GLN A 115 6.16 8.83 19.09
C GLN A 115 6.52 10.31 19.11
N ILE A 116 6.12 11.07 18.08
CA ILE A 116 6.57 12.46 17.88
C ILE A 116 5.43 13.50 17.94
N GLY A 117 4.20 13.04 18.17
CA GLY A 117 3.00 13.86 18.20
C GLY A 117 2.38 14.08 16.80
N LEU A 118 1.06 14.33 16.80
CA LEU A 118 0.25 14.44 15.59
C LEU A 118 0.77 15.48 14.57
N PRO A 119 1.10 16.75 14.96
CA PRO A 119 1.48 17.75 13.96
C PRO A 119 2.76 17.39 13.19
N LYS A 120 3.77 16.83 13.88
CA LYS A 120 5.03 16.44 13.25
C LYS A 120 4.84 15.22 12.35
N ALA A 121 4.08 14.21 12.81
CA ALA A 121 3.82 13.01 12.03
C ALA A 121 3.00 13.32 10.76
N LEU A 122 1.99 14.19 10.86
CA LEU A 122 1.21 14.66 9.72
C LEU A 122 2.09 15.36 8.68
N ASN A 123 2.96 16.27 9.13
CA ASN A 123 3.91 16.93 8.24
C ASN A 123 4.88 15.94 7.58
N ALA A 124 5.41 14.97 8.34
CA ALA A 124 6.31 13.95 7.84
C ALA A 124 5.65 13.05 6.77
N GLY A 125 4.41 12.59 7.02
CA GLY A 125 3.64 11.81 6.05
C GLY A 125 3.35 12.58 4.77
N ASN A 126 2.92 13.84 4.89
CA ASN A 126 2.69 14.71 3.74
C ASN A 126 3.98 14.98 2.95
N TRP A 127 5.11 15.20 3.62
CA TRP A 127 6.38 15.43 2.96
C TRP A 127 6.79 14.24 2.08
N LEU A 128 6.53 13.00 2.53
CA LEU A 128 6.78 11.79 1.75
C LEU A 128 5.91 11.68 0.48
N TYR A 129 4.77 12.39 0.38
CA TYR A 129 4.00 12.45 -0.86
C TYR A 129 4.63 13.39 -1.91
N PHE A 130 5.39 14.40 -1.48
CA PHE A 130 6.02 15.37 -2.38
C PHE A 130 7.46 15.02 -2.75
N TRP A 131 8.20 14.39 -1.86
CA TRP A 131 9.60 14.05 -2.07
C TRP A 131 9.86 13.23 -3.35
N PRO A 132 9.03 12.24 -3.75
CA PRO A 132 9.19 11.51 -5.00
C PRO A 132 9.25 12.38 -6.25
N SER A 133 8.53 13.50 -6.30
CA SER A 133 8.59 14.44 -7.43
C SER A 133 9.99 15.03 -7.62
N ARG A 134 10.69 15.30 -6.52
CA ARG A 134 12.07 15.77 -6.56
C ARG A 134 13.03 14.66 -7.00
N LEU A 135 12.85 13.44 -6.52
CA LEU A 135 13.66 12.30 -6.94
C LEU A 135 13.50 12.00 -8.44
N LEU A 136 12.29 12.16 -9.00
CA LEU A 136 12.06 12.04 -10.45
C LEU A 136 12.89 13.03 -11.26
N GLN A 137 13.00 14.29 -10.81
CA GLN A 137 13.82 15.31 -11.48
C GLN A 137 15.30 14.94 -11.55
N GLN A 138 15.80 14.15 -10.59
CA GLN A 138 17.19 13.68 -10.54
C GLN A 138 17.47 12.54 -11.54
N LEU A 139 16.44 11.88 -12.09
CA LEU A 139 16.61 10.75 -13.01
C LEU A 139 17.05 11.16 -14.42
N SER A 140 17.19 12.47 -14.70
CA SER A 140 17.62 12.99 -16.02
C SER A 140 16.82 12.40 -17.20
N LEU A 141 15.51 12.26 -17.02
CA LEU A 141 14.61 11.72 -18.05
C LEU A 141 14.39 12.75 -19.18
N PRO A 142 14.10 12.28 -20.42
CA PRO A 142 13.54 13.17 -21.43
C PRO A 142 12.26 13.85 -20.91
N ALA A 143 12.06 15.14 -21.24
CA ALA A 143 10.93 15.93 -20.70
C ALA A 143 9.55 15.28 -20.92
N THR A 144 9.35 14.57 -22.03
CA THR A 144 8.10 13.84 -22.32
C THR A 144 7.91 12.64 -21.39
N ALA A 145 8.98 11.92 -21.04
CA ALA A 145 8.94 10.80 -20.10
C ALA A 145 8.71 11.32 -18.67
N GLU A 146 9.43 12.36 -18.25
CA GLU A 146 9.25 13.00 -16.95
C GLU A 146 7.80 13.50 -16.76
N LEU A 147 7.24 14.17 -17.77
CA LEU A 147 5.83 14.60 -17.76
C LEU A 147 4.87 13.41 -17.62
N SER A 148 5.16 12.29 -18.30
CA SER A 148 4.34 11.08 -18.21
C SER A 148 4.37 10.48 -16.81
N PHE A 149 5.55 10.43 -16.17
CA PHE A 149 5.69 10.02 -14.78
C PHE A 149 4.90 10.92 -13.83
N HIS A 150 5.05 12.23 -13.95
CA HIS A 150 4.31 13.17 -13.09
C HIS A 150 2.79 13.03 -13.24
N ARG A 151 2.29 12.83 -14.48
CA ARG A 151 0.86 12.60 -14.72
C ARG A 151 0.39 11.28 -14.10
N ALA A 152 1.14 10.19 -14.30
CA ALA A 152 0.81 8.90 -13.72
C ALA A 152 0.82 8.94 -12.18
N MET A 153 1.84 9.56 -11.58
CA MET A 153 1.96 9.72 -10.13
C MET A 153 0.82 10.56 -9.54
N ASN A 154 0.50 11.70 -10.16
CA ASN A 154 -0.60 12.55 -9.70
C ASN A 154 -1.95 11.83 -9.80
N GLN A 155 -2.21 11.11 -10.91
CA GLN A 155 -3.45 10.33 -11.05
C GLN A 155 -3.54 9.22 -9.99
N MET A 156 -2.44 8.52 -9.75
CA MET A 156 -2.36 7.50 -8.69
C MET A 156 -2.63 8.11 -7.31
N LEU A 157 -2.00 9.22 -6.97
CA LEU A 157 -2.21 9.90 -5.67
C LEU A 157 -3.68 10.31 -5.49
N LEU A 158 -4.29 10.93 -6.51
CA LEU A 158 -5.71 11.29 -6.47
C LEU A 158 -6.60 10.06 -6.27
N ASN A 159 -6.35 8.98 -7.02
CA ASN A 159 -7.11 7.75 -6.88
C ASN A 159 -6.97 7.15 -5.47
N CYS A 160 -5.74 7.09 -4.92
CA CYS A 160 -5.52 6.60 -3.56
C CYS A 160 -6.30 7.43 -2.53
N HIS A 161 -6.33 8.76 -2.67
CA HIS A 161 -7.09 9.63 -1.77
C HIS A 161 -8.60 9.49 -1.94
N TYR A 162 -9.12 9.29 -3.17
CA TYR A 162 -10.52 8.93 -3.36
C TYR A 162 -10.86 7.58 -2.68
N GLY A 163 -9.98 6.58 -2.82
CA GLY A 163 -10.13 5.30 -2.15
C GLY A 163 -10.11 5.44 -0.62
N GLN A 164 -9.19 6.24 -0.09
CA GLN A 164 -9.10 6.52 1.34
C GLN A 164 -10.34 7.26 1.86
N ALA A 165 -10.84 8.24 1.11
CA ALA A 165 -12.07 8.96 1.48
C ALA A 165 -13.28 8.02 1.56
N LEU A 166 -13.39 7.06 0.63
CA LEU A 166 -14.43 6.03 0.68
C LEU A 166 -14.24 5.10 1.89
N ASP A 167 -13.01 4.71 2.17
CA ASP A 167 -12.69 3.83 3.31
C ASP A 167 -13.03 4.49 4.66
N LEU A 168 -12.79 5.78 4.79
CA LEU A 168 -13.11 6.55 5.99
C LEU A 168 -14.59 6.91 6.11
N GLY A 169 -15.26 7.18 4.99
CA GLY A 169 -16.58 7.78 4.95
C GLY A 169 -17.72 6.79 4.71
N ALA A 170 -17.49 5.62 4.13
CA ALA A 170 -18.53 4.64 3.83
C ALA A 170 -18.49 3.48 4.84
N THR A 171 -19.63 3.19 5.44
CA THR A 171 -19.79 2.10 6.41
C THR A 171 -20.76 1.02 5.90
N LEU A 172 -20.65 -0.18 6.48
CA LEU A 172 -21.51 -1.31 6.12
C LEU A 172 -23.01 -0.97 6.23
N GLY A 173 -23.40 -0.13 7.19
CA GLY A 173 -24.80 0.26 7.40
C GLY A 173 -25.36 1.21 6.34
N GLU A 174 -24.48 1.87 5.56
CA GLU A 174 -24.87 2.86 4.54
C GLU A 174 -24.90 2.27 3.12
N VAL A 175 -24.27 1.12 2.91
CA VAL A 175 -24.17 0.46 1.60
C VAL A 175 -25.14 -0.72 1.52
N GLY A 176 -26.01 -0.71 0.52
CA GLY A 176 -26.96 -1.79 0.30
C GLY A 176 -26.25 -3.12 0.01
N ARG A 177 -26.82 -4.25 0.47
CA ARG A 177 -26.25 -5.59 0.29
C ARG A 177 -25.82 -5.87 -1.16
N ALA A 178 -26.62 -5.49 -2.15
CA ALA A 178 -26.31 -5.70 -3.57
C ALA A 178 -25.18 -4.80 -4.10
N GLU A 179 -24.86 -3.72 -3.38
CA GLU A 179 -23.85 -2.74 -3.76
C GLU A 179 -22.48 -3.02 -3.10
N LEU A 180 -22.40 -3.95 -2.14
CA LEU A 180 -21.19 -4.21 -1.37
C LEU A 180 -20.01 -4.67 -2.25
N GLU A 181 -20.21 -5.62 -3.17
CA GLU A 181 -19.11 -6.09 -4.04
C GLU A 181 -18.60 -4.96 -4.94
N PRO A 182 -19.44 -4.22 -5.69
CA PRO A 182 -18.98 -3.07 -6.47
C PRO A 182 -18.28 -1.99 -5.62
N ALA A 183 -18.78 -1.70 -4.43
CA ALA A 183 -18.20 -0.70 -3.53
C ALA A 183 -16.80 -1.12 -3.03
N VAL A 184 -16.68 -2.34 -2.52
CA VAL A 184 -15.41 -2.88 -2.02
C VAL A 184 -14.38 -3.03 -3.14
N ARG A 185 -14.81 -3.45 -4.34
CA ARG A 185 -13.95 -3.50 -5.53
C ARG A 185 -13.44 -2.11 -5.90
N THR A 186 -14.31 -1.10 -5.94
CA THR A 186 -13.95 0.29 -6.23
C THR A 186 -12.94 0.80 -5.20
N LEU A 187 -13.21 0.61 -3.91
CA LEU A 187 -12.34 0.98 -2.81
C LEU A 187 -10.97 0.33 -2.96
N SER A 188 -10.92 -1.01 -3.13
CA SER A 188 -9.67 -1.77 -3.27
C SER A 188 -8.88 -1.34 -4.51
N THR A 189 -9.55 -1.06 -5.63
CA THR A 189 -8.90 -0.59 -6.86
C THR A 189 -8.29 0.79 -6.66
N LEU A 190 -9.03 1.71 -6.03
CA LEU A 190 -8.57 3.08 -5.81
C LEU A 190 -7.48 3.15 -4.73
N LYS A 191 -7.72 2.58 -3.53
CA LYS A 191 -6.79 2.69 -2.39
C LYS A 191 -5.53 1.87 -2.60
N THR A 192 -5.66 0.59 -2.95
CA THR A 192 -4.52 -0.35 -3.03
C THR A 192 -4.07 -0.60 -4.48
N GLY A 193 -5.02 -0.79 -5.40
CA GLY A 193 -4.76 -1.08 -6.80
C GLY A 193 -4.01 0.02 -7.52
N SER A 194 -4.35 1.30 -7.27
CA SER A 194 -3.72 2.43 -7.95
C SER A 194 -2.22 2.53 -7.69
N LEU A 195 -1.78 2.33 -6.45
CA LEU A 195 -0.36 2.35 -6.11
C LEU A 195 0.40 1.15 -6.72
N MET A 196 -0.23 -0.03 -6.74
CA MET A 196 0.35 -1.22 -7.37
C MET A 196 0.41 -1.09 -8.89
N GLY A 197 -0.61 -0.49 -9.50
CA GLY A 197 -0.63 -0.15 -10.92
C GLY A 197 0.49 0.82 -11.29
N PHE A 198 0.64 1.88 -10.51
CA PHE A 198 1.73 2.84 -10.67
C PHE A 198 3.11 2.19 -10.50
N ALA A 199 3.29 1.28 -9.56
CA ALA A 199 4.53 0.53 -9.38
C ALA A 199 4.88 -0.27 -10.65
N ALA A 200 3.94 -1.01 -11.20
CA ALA A 200 4.16 -1.83 -12.40
C ALA A 200 4.44 -0.98 -13.64
N GLU A 201 3.70 0.12 -13.85
CA GLU A 201 3.89 0.99 -15.02
C GLU A 201 5.13 1.85 -14.95
N SER A 202 5.61 2.22 -13.75
CA SER A 202 6.80 3.06 -13.57
C SER A 202 8.04 2.44 -14.22
N GLY A 203 8.23 1.12 -14.06
CA GLY A 203 9.30 0.41 -14.73
C GLY A 203 9.17 0.46 -16.26
N ALA A 204 7.95 0.30 -16.79
CA ALA A 204 7.71 0.37 -18.23
C ALA A 204 7.88 1.78 -18.79
N LEU A 205 7.45 2.80 -18.07
CA LEU A 205 7.69 4.20 -18.44
C LEU A 205 9.18 4.50 -18.53
N PHE A 206 9.96 4.04 -17.57
CA PHE A 206 11.41 4.22 -17.57
C PHE A 206 12.10 3.47 -18.70
N ALA A 207 11.60 2.28 -19.07
CA ALA A 207 12.07 1.54 -20.24
C ALA A 207 11.71 2.19 -21.59
N GLY A 208 10.91 3.26 -21.60
CA GLY A 208 10.41 3.87 -22.84
C GLY A 208 9.43 2.97 -23.62
N ALA A 209 8.71 2.11 -22.91
CA ALA A 209 7.78 1.16 -23.50
C ALA A 209 6.61 1.85 -24.22
N SER A 210 5.99 1.12 -25.18
CA SER A 210 4.80 1.62 -25.85
C SER A 210 3.65 1.88 -24.86
N PRO A 211 2.74 2.82 -25.17
CA PRO A 211 1.59 3.09 -24.29
C PRO A 211 0.70 1.87 -24.04
N SER A 212 0.68 0.89 -24.93
CA SER A 212 -0.08 -0.37 -24.71
C SER A 212 0.54 -1.22 -23.61
N VAL A 213 1.87 -1.38 -23.60
CA VAL A 213 2.60 -2.13 -22.58
C VAL A 213 2.46 -1.44 -21.21
N VAL A 214 2.62 -0.11 -21.18
CA VAL A 214 2.43 0.69 -19.94
C VAL A 214 1.03 0.46 -19.36
N ARG A 215 -0.03 0.59 -20.17
CA ARG A 215 -1.42 0.34 -19.72
C ARG A 215 -1.64 -1.10 -19.25
N THR A 216 -1.06 -2.08 -19.95
CA THR A 216 -1.18 -3.49 -19.56
C THR A 216 -0.57 -3.75 -18.19
N LEU A 217 0.63 -3.22 -17.92
CA LEU A 217 1.29 -3.34 -16.64
C LEU A 217 0.55 -2.58 -15.54
N ASN A 218 0.05 -1.38 -15.83
CA ASN A 218 -0.78 -0.64 -14.88
C ASN A 218 -2.02 -1.46 -14.48
N ARG A 219 -2.77 -1.97 -15.47
CA ARG A 219 -3.96 -2.79 -15.22
C ARG A 219 -3.64 -4.05 -14.42
N PHE A 220 -2.56 -4.75 -14.78
CA PHE A 220 -2.10 -5.91 -14.01
C PHE A 220 -1.80 -5.53 -12.56
N GLY A 221 -1.07 -4.44 -12.32
CA GLY A 221 -0.77 -3.95 -10.99
C GLY A 221 -2.04 -3.61 -10.20
N GLN A 222 -3.04 -2.99 -10.83
CA GLN A 222 -4.33 -2.71 -10.19
C GLN A 222 -5.04 -3.99 -9.74
N GLU A 223 -5.18 -4.98 -10.62
CA GLU A 223 -5.83 -6.26 -10.27
C GLU A 223 -5.03 -7.05 -9.22
N LEU A 224 -3.69 -6.96 -9.27
CA LEU A 224 -2.83 -7.50 -8.23
C LEU A 224 -3.11 -6.83 -6.88
N GLY A 225 -3.21 -5.50 -6.85
CA GLY A 225 -3.54 -4.74 -5.64
C GLY A 225 -4.89 -5.15 -5.04
N VAL A 226 -5.90 -5.33 -5.88
CA VAL A 226 -7.22 -5.86 -5.47
C VAL A 226 -7.09 -7.25 -4.85
N GLY A 227 -6.35 -8.17 -5.49
CA GLY A 227 -6.13 -9.51 -4.96
C GLY A 227 -5.37 -9.53 -3.63
N LEU A 228 -4.40 -8.62 -3.46
CA LEU A 228 -3.68 -8.46 -2.18
C LEU A 228 -4.60 -7.92 -1.07
N GLN A 229 -5.52 -7.00 -1.40
CA GLN A 229 -6.51 -6.53 -0.44
C GLN A 229 -7.47 -7.66 -0.04
N MET A 230 -7.90 -8.49 -1.00
CA MET A 230 -8.68 -9.69 -0.71
C MET A 230 -7.97 -10.63 0.28
N LEU A 231 -6.64 -10.84 0.11
CA LEU A 231 -5.85 -11.66 1.04
C LEU A 231 -5.73 -11.00 2.42
N ASP A 232 -5.59 -9.67 2.45
CA ASP A 232 -5.47 -8.90 3.68
C ASP A 232 -6.73 -9.01 4.53
N ASP A 233 -7.88 -8.74 3.93
CA ASP A 233 -9.19 -8.80 4.57
C ASP A 233 -9.52 -10.21 5.07
N LEU A 234 -9.27 -11.23 4.22
CA LEU A 234 -9.48 -12.62 4.60
C LEU A 234 -8.55 -13.05 5.74
N GLY A 235 -7.29 -12.64 5.67
CA GLY A 235 -6.28 -12.90 6.70
C GLY A 235 -6.66 -12.31 8.06
N GLY A 236 -7.25 -11.11 8.08
CA GLY A 236 -7.76 -10.46 9.30
C GLY A 236 -8.81 -11.32 10.06
N ILE A 237 -9.56 -12.15 9.34
CA ILE A 237 -10.58 -13.03 9.94
C ILE A 237 -10.04 -14.44 10.21
N GLN A 238 -9.13 -14.95 9.38
CA GLN A 238 -8.72 -16.36 9.42
C GLN A 238 -7.40 -16.61 10.17
N SER A 239 -6.52 -15.61 10.26
CA SER A 239 -5.19 -15.75 10.84
C SER A 239 -5.11 -15.11 12.22
N GLU A 240 -4.68 -15.87 13.24
CA GLU A 240 -4.43 -15.34 14.60
C GLU A 240 -3.40 -14.20 14.60
N ARG A 241 -2.37 -14.30 13.73
CA ARG A 241 -1.33 -13.26 13.59
C ARG A 241 -1.87 -11.92 13.11
N ARG A 242 -3.00 -11.92 12.41
CA ARG A 242 -3.61 -10.75 11.77
C ARG A 242 -4.94 -10.35 12.41
N ALA A 243 -5.38 -11.08 13.43
CA ALA A 243 -6.67 -10.89 14.10
C ALA A 243 -6.85 -9.45 14.61
N GLN A 244 -5.77 -8.81 15.12
CA GLN A 244 -5.85 -7.43 15.58
C GLN A 244 -6.34 -6.50 14.46
N LYS A 245 -5.80 -6.62 13.22
CA LYS A 245 -6.25 -5.80 12.10
C LYS A 245 -7.71 -6.09 11.73
N GLY A 246 -8.10 -7.37 11.66
CA GLY A 246 -9.50 -7.73 11.40
C GLY A 246 -10.45 -7.17 12.45
N HIS A 247 -10.05 -7.15 13.71
CA HIS A 247 -10.81 -6.55 14.79
C HIS A 247 -10.93 -5.02 14.64
N GLU A 248 -9.86 -4.33 14.23
CA GLU A 248 -9.86 -2.89 13.95
C GLU A 248 -10.82 -2.57 12.79
N ASP A 249 -10.79 -3.34 11.69
CA ASP A 249 -11.69 -3.17 10.55
C ASP A 249 -13.18 -3.35 10.96
N LEU A 250 -13.47 -4.35 11.81
CA LEU A 250 -14.81 -4.57 12.35
C LEU A 250 -15.23 -3.43 13.31
N LEU A 251 -14.36 -3.00 14.22
CA LEU A 251 -14.64 -1.89 15.14
C LEU A 251 -14.93 -0.59 14.40
N ASN A 252 -14.26 -0.34 13.30
CA ASN A 252 -14.45 0.84 12.46
C ASN A 252 -15.59 0.70 11.43
N GLY A 253 -16.22 -0.48 11.32
CA GLY A 253 -17.29 -0.73 10.36
C GLY A 253 -16.85 -0.67 8.90
N ARG A 254 -15.58 -0.95 8.61
CA ARG A 254 -14.97 -0.83 7.29
C ARG A 254 -15.63 -1.73 6.26
N LEU A 255 -15.75 -1.23 5.03
CA LEU A 255 -16.17 -2.02 3.88
C LEU A 255 -15.02 -2.91 3.42
N THR A 256 -15.14 -4.22 3.64
CA THR A 256 -14.11 -5.20 3.29
C THR A 256 -14.66 -6.29 2.37
N TRP A 257 -13.78 -7.03 1.70
CA TRP A 257 -14.15 -8.20 0.89
C TRP A 257 -14.89 -9.25 1.70
N VAL A 258 -14.67 -9.31 3.01
CA VAL A 258 -15.41 -10.18 3.93
C VAL A 258 -16.91 -9.94 3.80
N TRP A 259 -17.35 -8.68 3.87
CA TRP A 259 -18.77 -8.33 3.77
C TRP A 259 -19.35 -8.55 2.38
N ALA A 260 -18.58 -8.27 1.33
CA ALA A 260 -18.98 -8.56 -0.05
C ALA A 260 -19.25 -10.06 -0.25
N TRP A 261 -18.36 -10.91 0.29
CA TRP A 261 -18.52 -12.36 0.19
C TRP A 261 -19.64 -12.91 1.07
N LEU A 262 -19.85 -12.37 2.27
CA LEU A 262 -20.99 -12.74 3.11
C LEU A 262 -22.31 -12.37 2.45
N ALA A 263 -22.38 -11.20 1.82
CA ALA A 263 -23.58 -10.79 1.09
C ALA A 263 -23.98 -11.77 -0.04
N GLU A 264 -23.03 -12.45 -0.64
CA GLU A 264 -23.26 -13.48 -1.66
C GLU A 264 -23.56 -14.87 -1.04
N ALA A 265 -22.84 -15.23 0.03
CA ALA A 265 -22.79 -16.60 0.54
C ALA A 265 -23.93 -16.98 1.47
N VAL A 266 -24.58 -16.02 2.16
CA VAL A 266 -25.65 -16.28 3.12
C VAL A 266 -26.99 -15.72 2.64
N ASP A 267 -28.11 -16.17 3.19
CA ASP A 267 -29.42 -15.60 2.88
C ASP A 267 -29.62 -14.21 3.51
N ALA A 268 -30.75 -13.55 3.23
CA ALA A 268 -31.03 -12.20 3.71
C ALA A 268 -31.14 -12.15 5.25
N THR A 269 -31.78 -13.14 5.86
CA THR A 269 -32.01 -13.18 7.30
C THR A 269 -30.70 -13.36 8.07
N GLU A 270 -29.81 -14.23 7.58
CA GLU A 270 -28.49 -14.43 8.17
C GLU A 270 -27.60 -13.21 7.96
N PHE A 271 -27.65 -12.57 6.78
CA PHE A 271 -26.91 -11.34 6.52
C PHE A 271 -27.33 -10.21 7.45
N ASP A 272 -28.65 -10.02 7.66
CA ASP A 272 -29.19 -9.02 8.57
C ASP A 272 -28.74 -9.27 10.02
N LEU A 273 -28.73 -10.55 10.45
CA LEU A 273 -28.21 -10.93 11.77
C LEU A 273 -26.72 -10.57 11.93
N LEU A 274 -25.88 -10.90 10.92
CA LEU A 274 -24.46 -10.58 10.94
C LEU A 274 -24.23 -9.06 10.95
N SER A 275 -25.02 -8.30 10.19
CA SER A 275 -24.97 -6.82 10.17
C SER A 275 -25.38 -6.21 11.52
N GLN A 276 -26.36 -6.78 12.22
CA GLN A 276 -26.71 -6.38 13.58
C GLN A 276 -25.57 -6.68 14.56
N MET A 277 -24.92 -7.84 14.46
CA MET A 277 -23.74 -8.15 15.27
C MET A 277 -22.60 -7.18 15.00
N GLN A 278 -22.38 -6.78 13.75
CA GLN A 278 -21.41 -5.75 13.38
C GLN A 278 -21.71 -4.42 14.07
N THR A 279 -22.95 -3.98 14.09
CA THR A 279 -23.37 -2.77 14.81
C THR A 279 -23.07 -2.87 16.32
N GLN A 280 -23.28 -4.04 16.94
CA GLN A 280 -22.93 -4.29 18.35
C GLN A 280 -21.41 -4.24 18.56
N VAL A 281 -20.60 -4.74 17.61
CA VAL A 281 -19.12 -4.63 17.66
C VAL A 281 -18.69 -3.17 17.63
N GLN A 282 -19.25 -2.36 16.73
CA GLN A 282 -18.96 -0.93 16.65
C GLN A 282 -19.36 -0.17 17.93
N ALA A 283 -20.50 -0.54 18.52
CA ALA A 283 -20.95 0.00 19.83
C ALA A 283 -20.14 -0.51 21.02
N ARG A 284 -19.22 -1.48 20.81
CA ARG A 284 -18.45 -2.19 21.84
C ARG A 284 -19.31 -3.04 22.80
N ASP A 285 -20.52 -3.37 22.40
CA ASP A 285 -21.43 -4.27 23.14
C ASP A 285 -21.12 -5.74 22.84
N LEU A 286 -20.41 -6.03 21.74
CA LEU A 286 -19.99 -7.35 21.34
C LEU A 286 -18.48 -7.36 21.04
N HIS A 287 -17.75 -8.36 21.57
CA HIS A 287 -16.34 -8.52 21.23
C HIS A 287 -16.17 -8.97 19.77
N PRO A 288 -15.25 -8.37 18.97
CA PRO A 288 -15.07 -8.69 17.54
C PRO A 288 -14.88 -10.19 17.26
N GLU A 289 -14.18 -10.92 18.13
CA GLU A 289 -13.92 -12.35 17.96
C GLU A 289 -15.21 -13.20 17.94
N VAL A 290 -16.27 -12.77 18.60
CA VAL A 290 -17.57 -13.47 18.56
C VAL A 290 -18.14 -13.44 17.14
N LEU A 291 -18.06 -12.29 16.48
CA LEU A 291 -18.47 -12.15 15.08
C LEU A 291 -17.50 -12.91 14.15
N CYS A 292 -16.18 -12.78 14.35
CA CYS A 292 -15.17 -13.51 13.60
C CYS A 292 -15.41 -15.04 13.65
N ALA A 293 -15.67 -15.59 14.83
CA ALA A 293 -15.95 -17.02 14.99
C ALA A 293 -17.18 -17.47 14.19
N LYS A 294 -18.20 -16.61 14.05
CA LYS A 294 -19.42 -16.92 13.30
C LYS A 294 -19.19 -16.84 11.79
N ILE A 295 -18.44 -15.86 11.29
CA ILE A 295 -18.23 -15.68 9.83
C ILE A 295 -17.09 -16.53 9.27
N ARG A 296 -16.10 -16.92 10.09
CA ARG A 296 -14.93 -17.70 9.66
C ARG A 296 -15.26 -18.98 8.89
N PRO A 297 -16.25 -19.82 9.30
CA PRO A 297 -16.63 -21.02 8.55
C PRO A 297 -17.17 -20.72 7.15
N VAL A 298 -17.96 -19.63 7.00
CA VAL A 298 -18.54 -19.20 5.72
C VAL A 298 -17.42 -18.82 4.74
N LEU A 299 -16.37 -18.16 5.23
CA LEU A 299 -15.27 -17.65 4.42
C LEU A 299 -14.19 -18.67 4.08
N LYS A 300 -14.23 -19.87 4.64
CA LYS A 300 -13.16 -20.88 4.52
C LYS A 300 -12.75 -21.19 3.07
N LYS A 301 -13.69 -21.15 2.12
CA LYS A 301 -13.44 -21.48 0.71
C LYS A 301 -13.04 -20.25 -0.14
N HIS A 302 -13.10 -19.03 0.40
CA HIS A 302 -12.91 -17.82 -0.41
C HIS A 302 -11.46 -17.57 -0.82
N ARG A 303 -10.49 -18.20 -0.15
CA ARG A 303 -9.10 -18.19 -0.59
C ARG A 303 -8.90 -18.68 -2.03
N VAL A 304 -9.65 -19.68 -2.45
CA VAL A 304 -9.63 -20.17 -3.85
C VAL A 304 -10.06 -19.06 -4.82
N ARG A 305 -11.05 -18.23 -4.45
CA ARG A 305 -11.49 -17.08 -5.29
C ARG A 305 -10.37 -16.05 -5.48
N VAL A 306 -9.60 -15.79 -4.43
CA VAL A 306 -8.46 -14.88 -4.51
C VAL A 306 -7.39 -15.42 -5.45
N HIS A 307 -7.03 -16.70 -5.34
CA HIS A 307 -6.08 -17.33 -6.27
C HIS A 307 -6.57 -17.27 -7.71
N LEU A 308 -7.84 -17.57 -7.97
CA LEU A 308 -8.43 -17.48 -9.32
C LEU A 308 -8.36 -16.03 -9.87
N HIS A 309 -8.60 -15.02 -9.02
CA HIS A 309 -8.47 -13.62 -9.41
C HIS A 309 -7.03 -13.28 -9.80
N LEU A 310 -6.05 -13.65 -8.98
CA LEU A 310 -4.63 -13.41 -9.24
C LEU A 310 -4.13 -14.18 -10.47
N ASP A 311 -4.54 -15.43 -10.64
CA ASP A 311 -4.21 -16.25 -11.82
C ASP A 311 -4.79 -15.64 -13.10
N LYS A 312 -6.02 -15.12 -13.05
CA LYS A 312 -6.64 -14.41 -14.17
C LYS A 312 -5.85 -13.15 -14.54
N ALA A 313 -5.52 -12.31 -13.56
CA ALA A 313 -4.73 -11.10 -13.79
C ALA A 313 -3.36 -11.42 -14.42
N PHE A 314 -2.69 -12.43 -13.91
CA PHE A 314 -1.42 -12.91 -14.47
C PHE A 314 -1.57 -13.50 -15.89
N GLY A 315 -2.65 -14.24 -16.14
CA GLY A 315 -2.97 -14.78 -17.48
C GLY A 315 -3.22 -13.68 -18.50
N GLU A 316 -3.95 -12.62 -18.14
CA GLU A 316 -4.18 -11.45 -19.00
C GLU A 316 -2.86 -10.72 -19.32
N LEU A 317 -1.98 -10.52 -18.33
CA LEU A 317 -0.66 -9.96 -18.54
C LEU A 317 0.16 -10.82 -19.51
N THR A 318 0.28 -12.12 -19.25
CA THR A 318 1.11 -13.02 -20.08
C THR A 318 0.60 -13.14 -21.50
N SER A 319 -0.72 -13.08 -21.69
CA SER A 319 -1.33 -13.06 -23.03
C SER A 319 -0.97 -11.79 -23.82
N ALA A 320 -0.77 -10.67 -23.14
CA ALA A 320 -0.45 -9.39 -23.76
C ALA A 320 1.05 -9.18 -24.03
N VAL A 321 1.92 -9.66 -23.11
CA VAL A 321 3.38 -9.45 -23.20
C VAL A 321 4.16 -10.68 -23.64
N GLY A 322 3.52 -11.84 -23.77
CA GLY A 322 4.16 -13.10 -24.13
C GLY A 322 5.16 -13.59 -23.08
N LEU A 323 6.22 -14.24 -23.55
CA LEU A 323 7.33 -14.74 -22.72
C LEU A 323 8.39 -13.65 -22.46
N ALA A 324 7.97 -12.41 -22.20
CA ALA A 324 8.92 -11.32 -21.93
C ALA A 324 9.84 -11.66 -20.75
N PRO A 325 11.10 -11.17 -20.75
CA PRO A 325 11.98 -11.26 -19.60
C PRO A 325 11.29 -10.71 -18.34
N GLY A 326 11.47 -11.36 -17.19
CA GLY A 326 10.84 -10.94 -15.93
C GLY A 326 9.48 -11.59 -15.64
N VAL A 327 8.72 -12.10 -16.63
CA VAL A 327 7.42 -12.76 -16.39
C VAL A 327 7.56 -13.98 -15.47
N GLY A 328 8.57 -14.84 -15.70
CA GLY A 328 8.84 -15.99 -14.84
C GLY A 328 9.29 -15.59 -13.42
N GLU A 329 10.01 -14.50 -13.28
CA GLU A 329 10.41 -13.95 -11.98
C GLU A 329 9.20 -13.38 -11.25
N LEU A 330 8.34 -12.63 -11.94
CA LEU A 330 7.08 -12.12 -11.40
C LEU A 330 6.22 -13.24 -10.83
N ARG A 331 6.07 -14.37 -11.56
CA ARG A 331 5.30 -15.52 -11.06
C ARG A 331 5.87 -16.09 -9.76
N ARG A 332 7.20 -16.22 -9.66
CA ARG A 332 7.84 -16.66 -8.42
C ARG A 332 7.64 -15.69 -7.27
N THR A 333 7.81 -14.39 -7.53
CA THR A 333 7.62 -13.33 -6.55
C THR A 333 6.18 -13.29 -6.03
N LEU A 334 5.18 -13.44 -6.92
CA LEU A 334 3.77 -13.55 -6.53
C LEU A 334 3.52 -14.75 -5.62
N SER A 335 4.05 -15.94 -5.97
CA SER A 335 3.89 -17.14 -5.15
C SER A 335 4.49 -17.00 -3.74
N VAL A 336 5.61 -16.30 -3.60
CA VAL A 336 6.19 -16.01 -2.27
C VAL A 336 5.33 -14.99 -1.51
N LEU A 337 4.83 -13.98 -2.20
CA LEU A 337 3.97 -12.96 -1.60
C LEU A 337 2.67 -13.56 -1.08
N GLU A 338 1.97 -14.40 -1.87
CA GLU A 338 0.74 -15.07 -1.47
C GLU A 338 0.93 -15.91 -0.19
N LYS A 339 2.03 -16.66 -0.11
CA LYS A 339 2.39 -17.45 1.08
C LYS A 339 2.64 -16.59 2.33
N SER A 340 3.02 -15.34 2.16
CA SER A 340 3.23 -14.42 3.30
C SER A 340 1.93 -13.95 3.96
N TYR A 341 0.78 -14.29 3.37
CA TYR A 341 -0.56 -14.06 3.92
C TYR A 341 -1.14 -15.32 4.61
N ASP A 342 -0.43 -16.43 4.62
CA ASP A 342 -0.71 -17.63 5.42
C ASP A 342 -0.24 -17.42 6.87
#